data_e80e05985ff7b31a21ff7e6c5c15a869
#
_entry.id   e80e05985ff7b31a21ff7e6c5c15a869
#
_cell.length_a   1.000
_cell.length_b   1.000
_cell.length_c   1.000
_cell.angle_alpha   90.00
_cell.angle_beta   90.00
_cell.angle_gamma   90.00
#
_symmetry.space_group_name_H-M   'P 1'
#
loop_
_entity.id
_entity.type
_entity.pdbx_description
1 polymer ?
#
loop_
_entity_poly.entity_id
_entity_poly.type
_entity_poly.pdbx_seq_one_letter_code
_entity_poly.pdbx_strand_id
1 'polypeptide(L)'
;MAPLTHLLLLAATAAAHFTLDYPPAAGFDEDKEGSQPCGGNTFDFAKATDFHVGGDSVAITLAHPQANFLFRVTLDQTGASGWAQAFPIVMQSGLGAFCEPAIVAPASYAGKSGLVGVGVNAPDGLLFQVSLSFLPPSLG
;
A
#
# COMPACT_ATOMS: atom_id res chain seq x y z
N MET A 1 32.34 5.46 -47.14
CA MET A 1 31.81 4.50 -46.19
C MET A 1 31.59 5.20 -44.87
N ALA A 2 30.36 5.57 -44.54
CA ALA A 2 30.03 6.19 -43.27
C ALA A 2 29.70 5.10 -42.23
N PRO A 3 30.23 5.21 -41.00
CA PRO A 3 29.89 4.24 -39.98
C PRO A 3 28.45 4.48 -39.49
N LEU A 4 27.60 3.48 -39.58
CA LEU A 4 26.27 3.48 -38.95
C LEU A 4 26.46 3.39 -37.43
N THR A 5 26.33 4.53 -36.78
CA THR A 5 26.29 4.57 -35.30
C THR A 5 24.93 4.03 -34.85
N HIS A 6 24.90 2.81 -34.36
CA HIS A 6 23.70 2.23 -33.74
C HIS A 6 23.47 2.94 -32.41
N LEU A 7 22.48 3.84 -32.38
CA LEU A 7 21.99 4.43 -31.16
C LEU A 7 21.16 3.38 -30.43
N LEU A 8 21.76 2.72 -29.43
CA LEU A 8 21.00 1.89 -28.49
C LEU A 8 20.12 2.82 -27.67
N LEU A 9 18.83 2.86 -27.99
CA LEU A 9 17.84 3.38 -27.07
C LEU A 9 17.74 2.37 -25.92
N LEU A 10 18.36 2.69 -24.78
CA LEU A 10 17.99 2.06 -23.52
C LEU A 10 16.59 2.58 -23.19
N ALA A 11 15.58 1.73 -23.44
CA ALA A 11 14.27 1.94 -22.84
C ALA A 11 14.46 1.69 -21.33
N ALA A 12 14.60 2.77 -20.56
CA ALA A 12 14.43 2.69 -19.12
C ALA A 12 12.96 2.27 -18.89
N THR A 13 12.74 1.04 -18.49
CA THR A 13 11.46 0.63 -17.92
C THR A 13 11.30 1.45 -16.63
N ALA A 14 10.53 2.52 -16.68
CA ALA A 14 10.08 3.19 -15.49
C ALA A 14 9.19 2.17 -14.74
N ALA A 15 9.77 1.47 -13.80
CA ALA A 15 9.02 0.67 -12.86
C ALA A 15 8.21 1.68 -12.05
N ALA A 16 6.90 1.63 -12.20
CA ALA A 16 6.03 2.54 -11.52
C ALA A 16 5.67 1.92 -10.18
N HIS A 17 5.98 2.64 -9.14
CA HIS A 17 5.80 2.27 -7.75
C HIS A 17 4.77 3.19 -7.10
N PHE A 18 4.31 2.79 -5.95
CA PHE A 18 3.66 3.70 -5.03
C PHE A 18 4.38 3.65 -3.68
N THR A 19 4.21 4.65 -2.85
CA THR A 19 4.65 4.63 -1.46
C THR A 19 3.46 4.78 -0.53
N LEU A 20 3.42 3.95 0.51
CA LEU A 20 2.50 4.11 1.63
C LEU A 20 3.14 5.11 2.60
N ASP A 21 2.61 6.34 2.61
CA ASP A 21 3.18 7.44 3.37
C ASP A 21 2.62 7.53 4.78
N TYR A 22 1.32 7.18 4.95
CA TYR A 22 0.66 7.09 6.24
C TYR A 22 -0.47 6.04 6.21
N PRO A 23 -0.61 5.22 7.26
CA PRO A 23 0.38 4.99 8.32
C PRO A 23 1.71 4.48 7.74
N PRO A 24 2.84 4.64 8.46
CA PRO A 24 4.15 4.29 7.91
C PRO A 24 4.21 2.85 7.42
N ALA A 25 4.76 2.63 6.23
CA ALA A 25 4.95 1.28 5.70
C ALA A 25 5.87 0.46 6.61
N ALA A 26 5.60 -0.83 6.74
CA ALA A 26 6.45 -1.78 7.47
C ALA A 26 7.85 -1.90 6.85
N GLY A 27 7.96 -1.61 5.57
CA GLY A 27 9.18 -1.56 4.79
C GLY A 27 8.84 -1.30 3.33
N PHE A 28 9.84 -0.94 2.57
CA PHE A 28 9.75 -0.74 1.14
C PHE A 28 10.94 -1.41 0.45
N ASP A 29 10.65 -2.30 -0.48
CA ASP A 29 11.62 -2.92 -1.37
C ASP A 29 11.02 -2.94 -2.78
N GLU A 30 11.56 -2.12 -3.64
CA GLU A 30 11.09 -1.91 -4.99
C GLU A 30 11.01 -3.20 -5.80
N ASP A 31 11.97 -4.10 -5.61
CA ASP A 31 12.03 -5.37 -6.32
C ASP A 31 11.01 -6.40 -5.80
N LYS A 32 10.46 -6.17 -4.60
CA LYS A 32 9.52 -7.07 -3.93
C LYS A 32 8.11 -6.52 -3.82
N GLU A 33 7.86 -5.29 -4.20
CA GLU A 33 6.56 -4.63 -4.03
C GLU A 33 5.41 -5.40 -4.69
N GLY A 34 5.68 -6.14 -5.77
CA GLY A 34 4.73 -7.05 -6.42
C GLY A 34 4.48 -8.36 -5.67
N SER A 35 5.20 -8.66 -4.61
CA SER A 35 5.05 -9.90 -3.85
C SER A 35 3.84 -9.86 -2.94
N GLN A 36 2.86 -10.74 -3.20
CA GLN A 36 1.67 -10.85 -2.37
C GLN A 36 1.98 -11.47 -1.01
N PRO A 37 1.21 -11.15 0.02
CA PRO A 37 0.17 -10.11 0.08
C PRO A 37 0.69 -8.75 0.53
N CYS A 38 1.96 -8.63 0.90
CA CYS A 38 2.48 -7.52 1.71
C CYS A 38 3.78 -6.91 1.18
N GLY A 39 4.14 -7.11 -0.09
CA GLY A 39 5.35 -6.55 -0.68
C GLY A 39 6.66 -7.19 -0.14
N GLY A 40 6.62 -8.44 0.29
CA GLY A 40 7.81 -9.20 0.72
C GLY A 40 8.45 -8.74 2.03
N ASN A 41 7.77 -7.93 2.83
CA ASN A 41 8.32 -7.39 4.08
C ASN A 41 8.19 -8.36 5.26
N THR A 42 9.10 -8.23 6.23
CA THR A 42 9.01 -8.84 7.56
C THR A 42 8.48 -7.82 8.57
N PHE A 43 7.84 -8.30 9.65
CA PHE A 43 7.10 -7.45 10.56
C PHE A 43 7.68 -7.44 11.97
N ASP A 44 7.88 -6.24 12.51
CA ASP A 44 8.22 -5.98 13.90
C ASP A 44 7.13 -5.12 14.55
N PHE A 45 6.18 -5.76 15.24
CA PHE A 45 5.04 -5.07 15.85
C PHE A 45 5.40 -4.13 17.01
N ALA A 46 6.66 -4.10 17.47
CA ALA A 46 7.13 -3.06 18.37
C ALA A 46 7.09 -1.65 17.74
N LYS A 47 7.02 -1.59 16.41
CA LYS A 47 6.95 -0.35 15.62
C LYS A 47 5.54 -0.06 15.10
N ALA A 48 4.52 -0.70 15.65
CA ALA A 48 3.14 -0.48 15.23
C ALA A 48 2.69 0.96 15.48
N THR A 49 1.93 1.49 14.52
CA THR A 49 1.31 2.82 14.59
C THR A 49 -0.17 2.67 14.93
N ASP A 50 -0.72 3.60 15.70
CA ASP A 50 -2.14 3.62 15.98
C ASP A 50 -2.96 3.87 14.71
N PHE A 51 -3.97 3.05 14.50
CA PHE A 51 -4.94 3.20 13.41
C PHE A 51 -6.36 2.95 13.95
N HIS A 52 -7.19 3.99 13.99
CA HIS A 52 -8.48 3.96 14.69
C HIS A 52 -9.53 3.17 13.90
N VAL A 53 -10.18 2.20 14.56
CA VAL A 53 -11.19 1.35 13.91
C VAL A 53 -12.40 2.10 13.38
N GLY A 54 -12.77 3.22 14.01
CA GLY A 54 -13.90 4.07 13.61
C GLY A 54 -13.67 4.94 12.39
N GLY A 55 -12.46 4.95 11.89
CA GLY A 55 -12.02 5.69 10.71
C GLY A 55 -10.68 6.37 10.94
N ASP A 56 -9.78 6.20 10.00
CA ASP A 56 -8.50 6.87 9.97
C ASP A 56 -8.06 7.10 8.53
N SER A 57 -7.00 7.85 8.33
CA SER A 57 -6.51 8.20 7.01
C SER A 57 -5.47 7.22 6.51
N VAL A 58 -5.47 7.00 5.19
CA VAL A 58 -4.35 6.38 4.48
C VAL A 58 -3.86 7.34 3.42
N ALA A 59 -2.58 7.69 3.48
CA ALA A 59 -1.93 8.55 2.51
C ALA A 59 -0.91 7.76 1.70
N ILE A 60 -0.91 8.00 0.41
CA ILE A 60 -0.01 7.34 -0.55
C ILE A 60 0.55 8.37 -1.53
N THR A 61 1.68 8.04 -2.14
CA THR A 61 2.17 8.73 -3.34
C THR A 61 2.24 7.75 -4.49
N LEU A 62 1.56 8.08 -5.58
CA LEU A 62 1.51 7.26 -6.79
C LEU A 62 2.49 7.79 -7.84
N ALA A 63 3.34 6.91 -8.33
CA ALA A 63 4.28 7.19 -9.41
C ALA A 63 3.77 6.73 -10.80
N HIS A 64 2.47 6.42 -10.89
CA HIS A 64 1.77 6.08 -12.13
C HIS A 64 0.79 7.17 -12.55
N PRO A 65 0.48 7.29 -13.86
CA PRO A 65 -0.56 8.20 -14.33
C PRO A 65 -1.96 7.83 -13.85
N GLN A 66 -2.19 6.56 -13.57
CA GLN A 66 -3.49 6.03 -13.12
C GLN A 66 -3.32 4.69 -12.43
N ALA A 67 -4.07 4.45 -11.35
CA ALA A 67 -4.15 3.16 -10.69
C ALA A 67 -5.45 2.99 -9.90
N ASN A 68 -5.85 1.75 -9.65
CA ASN A 68 -6.91 1.41 -8.70
C ASN A 68 -6.30 1.02 -7.36
N PHE A 69 -6.90 1.51 -6.28
CA PHE A 69 -6.47 1.26 -4.90
C PHE A 69 -7.49 0.39 -4.16
N LEU A 70 -6.97 -0.65 -3.52
CA LEU A 70 -7.68 -1.47 -2.54
C LEU A 70 -7.11 -1.20 -1.15
N PHE A 71 -7.94 -0.64 -0.26
CA PHE A 71 -7.62 -0.49 1.16
C PHE A 71 -8.22 -1.66 1.93
N ARG A 72 -7.41 -2.31 2.76
CA ARG A 72 -7.82 -3.50 3.49
C ARG A 72 -7.12 -3.63 4.84
N VAL A 73 -7.72 -4.37 5.76
CA VAL A 73 -7.19 -4.60 7.10
C VAL A 73 -7.29 -6.07 7.46
N THR A 74 -6.35 -6.58 8.25
CA THR A 74 -6.42 -7.94 8.81
C THR A 74 -5.85 -7.98 10.21
N LEU A 75 -6.34 -8.91 11.03
CA LEU A 75 -5.73 -9.27 12.32
C LEU A 75 -4.69 -10.39 12.19
N ASP A 76 -4.60 -11.02 11.03
CA ASP A 76 -3.52 -11.96 10.75
C ASP A 76 -2.20 -11.20 10.61
N GLN A 77 -1.36 -11.27 11.63
CA GLN A 77 -0.09 -10.55 11.68
C GLN A 77 0.94 -11.05 10.66
N THR A 78 0.67 -12.15 9.97
CA THR A 78 1.46 -12.62 8.83
C THR A 78 0.98 -12.06 7.49
N GLY A 79 -0.23 -11.50 7.47
CA GLY A 79 -0.86 -11.00 6.25
C GLY A 79 -1.32 -12.09 5.27
N ALA A 80 -1.25 -13.36 5.66
CA ALA A 80 -1.58 -14.48 4.76
C ALA A 80 -3.08 -14.60 4.50
N SER A 81 -3.93 -14.15 5.43
CA SER A 81 -5.38 -14.36 5.36
C SER A 81 -6.18 -13.29 6.12
N GLY A 82 -7.51 -13.45 6.13
CA GLY A 82 -8.40 -12.65 6.97
C GLY A 82 -8.56 -11.19 6.57
N TRP A 83 -8.21 -10.83 5.35
CA TRP A 83 -8.33 -9.47 4.86
C TRP A 83 -9.79 -9.02 4.72
N ALA A 84 -10.12 -7.91 5.34
CA ALA A 84 -11.39 -7.21 5.18
C ALA A 84 -11.15 -5.92 4.36
N GLN A 85 -12.03 -5.67 3.39
CA GLN A 85 -12.00 -4.42 2.65
C GLN A 85 -12.43 -3.26 3.56
N ALA A 86 -11.62 -2.21 3.60
CA ALA A 86 -11.80 -1.10 4.53
C ALA A 86 -12.38 0.17 3.87
N PHE A 87 -12.46 0.19 2.54
CA PHE A 87 -13.05 1.26 1.73
C PHE A 87 -13.41 0.73 0.33
N PRO A 88 -14.39 1.30 -0.38
CA PRO A 88 -14.62 0.97 -1.78
C PRO A 88 -13.38 1.19 -2.64
N ILE A 89 -13.18 0.36 -3.67
CA ILE A 89 -12.04 0.54 -4.59
C ILE A 89 -12.11 1.92 -5.23
N VAL A 90 -10.99 2.63 -5.20
CA VAL A 90 -10.84 3.99 -5.72
C VAL A 90 -9.88 3.99 -6.89
N MET A 91 -10.22 4.71 -7.93
CA MET A 91 -9.31 4.98 -9.04
C MET A 91 -8.74 6.39 -8.89
N GLN A 92 -7.41 6.49 -8.84
CA GLN A 92 -6.71 7.77 -8.95
C GLN A 92 -6.29 7.99 -10.40
N SER A 93 -6.61 9.16 -10.94
CA SER A 93 -6.06 9.68 -12.19
C SER A 93 -5.05 10.78 -11.87
N GLY A 94 -3.82 10.63 -12.38
CA GLY A 94 -2.74 11.57 -12.14
C GLY A 94 -1.72 11.06 -11.13
N LEU A 95 -0.48 11.54 -11.30
CA LEU A 95 0.66 11.29 -10.42
C LEU A 95 0.50 12.07 -9.10
N GLY A 96 1.15 11.59 -8.06
CA GLY A 96 1.39 12.34 -6.85
C GLY A 96 0.64 11.83 -5.61
N ALA A 97 0.54 12.71 -4.63
CA ALA A 97 -0.01 12.39 -3.32
C ALA A 97 -1.55 12.27 -3.37
N PHE A 98 -2.04 11.27 -2.68
CA PHE A 98 -3.46 11.02 -2.48
C PHE A 98 -3.71 10.61 -1.02
N CYS A 99 -4.77 11.13 -0.43
CA CYS A 99 -5.17 10.78 0.93
C CYS A 99 -6.64 10.35 0.95
N GLU A 100 -6.92 9.15 1.45
CA GLU A 100 -8.27 8.69 1.75
C GLU A 100 -8.50 8.83 3.27
N PRO A 101 -9.39 9.75 3.71
CA PRO A 101 -9.53 10.08 5.13
C PRO A 101 -10.47 9.15 5.90
N ALA A 102 -11.17 8.23 5.24
CA ALA A 102 -12.27 7.48 5.84
C ALA A 102 -12.09 5.96 5.70
N ILE A 103 -10.89 5.46 5.96
CA ILE A 103 -10.61 4.02 5.98
C ILE A 103 -11.10 3.46 7.32
N VAL A 104 -12.03 2.49 7.28
CA VAL A 104 -12.69 1.96 8.45
C VAL A 104 -12.34 0.48 8.65
N ALA A 105 -11.77 0.16 9.81
CA ALA A 105 -11.58 -1.23 10.23
C ALA A 105 -12.85 -1.76 10.93
N PRO A 106 -13.11 -3.08 10.91
CA PRO A 106 -14.22 -3.66 11.67
C PRO A 106 -14.14 -3.31 13.16
N ALA A 107 -15.26 -2.92 13.77
CA ALA A 107 -15.32 -2.52 15.18
C ALA A 107 -14.80 -3.62 16.13
N SER A 108 -14.95 -4.89 15.74
CA SER A 108 -14.44 -6.04 16.50
C SER A 108 -12.92 -6.12 16.57
N TYR A 109 -12.20 -5.31 15.77
CA TYR A 109 -10.74 -5.25 15.78
C TYR A 109 -10.18 -4.32 16.85
N ALA A 110 -11.04 -3.56 17.52
CA ALA A 110 -10.65 -2.63 18.58
C ALA A 110 -9.82 -3.30 19.67
N GLY A 111 -8.71 -2.68 20.04
CA GLY A 111 -7.77 -3.17 21.06
C GLY A 111 -6.80 -4.24 20.57
N LYS A 112 -6.81 -4.58 19.29
CA LYS A 112 -5.96 -5.64 18.71
C LYS A 112 -4.90 -5.02 17.80
N SER A 113 -3.87 -5.81 17.49
CA SER A 113 -2.85 -5.46 16.50
C SER A 113 -3.07 -6.23 15.21
N GLY A 114 -2.77 -5.59 14.11
CA GLY A 114 -2.93 -6.17 12.78
C GLY A 114 -2.20 -5.39 11.71
N LEU A 115 -2.61 -5.58 10.47
CA LEU A 115 -2.04 -4.92 9.31
C LEU A 115 -3.09 -4.06 8.62
N VAL A 116 -2.71 -2.83 8.28
CA VAL A 116 -3.42 -2.00 7.30
C VAL A 116 -2.66 -2.13 5.97
N GLY A 117 -3.34 -2.53 4.92
CA GLY A 117 -2.72 -2.83 3.64
C GLY A 117 -3.31 -2.00 2.51
N VAL A 118 -2.44 -1.64 1.56
CA VAL A 118 -2.80 -1.03 0.29
C VAL A 118 -2.36 -1.95 -0.83
N GLY A 119 -3.31 -2.35 -1.67
CA GLY A 119 -3.05 -3.01 -2.93
C GLY A 119 -3.31 -2.04 -4.08
N VAL A 120 -2.41 -2.02 -5.04
CA VAL A 120 -2.50 -1.15 -6.21
C VAL A 120 -2.54 -2.01 -7.47
N ASN A 121 -3.53 -1.77 -8.31
CA ASN A 121 -3.58 -2.33 -9.65
C ASN A 121 -3.29 -1.20 -10.65
N ALA A 122 -2.08 -1.24 -11.18
CA ALA A 122 -1.57 -0.31 -12.16
C ALA A 122 -1.40 -0.99 -13.54
N PRO A 123 -1.20 -0.26 -14.64
CA PRO A 123 -1.08 -0.86 -15.97
C PRO A 123 0.01 -1.92 -16.12
N ASP A 124 1.05 -1.87 -15.30
CA ASP A 124 2.19 -2.79 -15.32
C ASP A 124 2.18 -3.85 -14.21
N GLY A 125 1.13 -3.93 -13.38
CA GLY A 125 0.95 -5.00 -12.43
C GLY A 125 0.32 -4.63 -11.09
N LEU A 126 0.33 -5.60 -10.20
CA LEU A 126 -0.16 -5.48 -8.84
C LEU A 126 0.99 -5.19 -7.88
N LEU A 127 0.81 -4.22 -7.01
CA LEU A 127 1.77 -3.80 -6.00
C LEU A 127 1.13 -3.80 -4.62
N PHE A 128 1.90 -4.08 -3.57
CA PHE A 128 1.37 -4.23 -2.21
C PHE A 128 2.31 -3.60 -1.19
N GLN A 129 1.73 -2.80 -0.29
CA GLN A 129 2.42 -2.33 0.92
C GLN A 129 1.51 -2.46 2.13
N VAL A 130 2.10 -2.63 3.29
CA VAL A 130 1.38 -2.73 4.57
C VAL A 130 2.01 -1.87 5.63
N SER A 131 1.19 -1.42 6.56
CA SER A 131 1.59 -0.82 7.82
C SER A 131 1.25 -1.75 8.98
N LEU A 132 2.15 -1.80 9.97
CA LEU A 132 1.90 -2.47 11.23
C LEU A 132 1.08 -1.55 12.12
N SER A 133 -0.07 -2.02 12.55
CA SER A 133 -1.03 -1.15 13.23
C SER A 133 -1.53 -1.76 14.54
N PHE A 134 -1.56 -0.94 15.59
CA PHE A 134 -2.43 -1.15 16.73
C PHE A 134 -3.76 -0.45 16.44
N LEU A 135 -4.86 -1.10 16.76
CA LEU A 135 -6.20 -0.66 16.40
C LEU A 135 -6.96 -0.18 17.65
N PRO A 136 -6.70 1.05 18.16
CA PRO A 136 -7.45 1.56 19.29
C PRO A 136 -8.93 1.71 18.94
N PRO A 137 -9.82 1.71 19.95
CA PRO A 137 -11.23 2.03 19.75
C PRO A 137 -11.38 3.40 19.08
N SER A 138 -12.48 3.58 18.33
CA SER A 138 -12.84 4.92 17.85
C SER A 138 -12.97 5.87 19.02
N LEU A 139 -12.43 7.07 18.88
CA LEU A 139 -12.74 8.16 19.78
C LEU A 139 -14.22 8.49 19.58
N GLY A 140 -15.02 8.21 20.60
CA GLY A 140 -16.47 8.45 20.60
C GLY A 140 -16.85 9.92 20.47
#